data_21eb94f04ab39dde5f63a9c2a0e3c64a
#
_entry.id   21eb94f04ab39dde5f63a9c2a0e3c64a
#
_cell.length_a   1.000
_cell.length_b   1.000
_cell.length_c   1.000
_cell.angle_alpha   90.00
_cell.angle_beta   90.00
_cell.angle_gamma   90.00
#
_symmetry.space_group_name_H-M   'P 1'
#
loop_
_entity.id
_entity.type
_entity.pdbx_description
1 polymer ?
#
loop_
_entity_poly.entity_id
_entity_poly.type
_entity_poly.pdbx_seq_one_letter_code
_entity_poly.pdbx_strand_id
1 'polypeptide(L)'
;VRFLEHDIADKNFIRYIKRFLIGGVMEDGKKLNTEVGTVQGGLISPVLANVYLHYVLDTWFVYISKREFSGEMYMVRYADDFVCMFQYEKEAQEFYKLLIERLKKFGLELAEDKSRIMPFGRYKGTKESFDFLGFTHYNGKSHWGKYCVLHRTSKKKLKQKRQTAKQWLREH
;
A
#
# COMPACT_ATOMS: atom_id res chain seq x y z
N VAL A 1 6.57 14.33 11.48
CA VAL A 1 6.07 15.64 11.92
C VAL A 1 6.35 16.73 10.89
N ARG A 2 7.56 16.85 10.32
CA ARG A 2 7.94 17.91 9.35
C ARG A 2 6.95 18.04 8.18
N PHE A 3 6.42 16.95 7.64
CA PHE A 3 5.41 17.01 6.58
C PHE A 3 4.12 17.71 7.03
N LEU A 4 3.69 17.46 8.26
CA LEU A 4 2.50 18.12 8.83
C LEU A 4 2.75 19.60 9.09
N GLU A 5 3.93 19.97 9.56
CA GLU A 5 4.32 21.36 9.83
C GLU A 5 4.39 22.21 8.54
N HIS A 6 4.52 21.58 7.38
CA HIS A 6 4.49 22.26 6.08
C HIS A 6 3.10 22.81 5.75
N ASP A 7 2.04 22.06 6.06
CA ASP A 7 0.67 22.38 5.63
C ASP A 7 -0.23 22.86 6.78
N ILE A 8 0.16 22.60 8.04
CA ILE A 8 -0.65 22.91 9.22
C ILE A 8 0.02 24.01 10.04
N ALA A 9 -0.58 25.20 10.04
CA ALA A 9 -0.09 26.35 10.79
C ALA A 9 -0.40 26.28 12.30
N ASP A 10 -1.36 25.46 12.73
CA ASP A 10 -1.75 25.33 14.15
C ASP A 10 -0.70 24.57 14.95
N LYS A 11 0.10 25.34 15.71
CA LYS A 11 1.17 24.81 16.58
C LYS A 11 0.62 23.93 17.72
N ASN A 12 -0.62 24.18 18.20
CA ASN A 12 -1.23 23.38 19.26
C ASN A 12 -1.60 21.99 18.71
N PHE A 13 -2.20 21.95 17.52
CA PHE A 13 -2.51 20.70 16.86
C PHE A 13 -1.24 19.86 16.64
N ILE A 14 -0.17 20.44 16.08
CA ILE A 14 1.12 19.78 15.91
C ILE A 14 1.70 19.27 17.24
N ARG A 15 1.57 20.06 18.32
CA ARG A 15 2.01 19.64 19.67
C ARG A 15 1.27 18.40 20.15
N TYR A 16 -0.05 18.29 19.91
CA TYR A 16 -0.80 17.10 20.26
C TYR A 16 -0.36 15.87 19.45
N ILE A 17 -0.14 16.03 18.16
CA ILE A 17 0.40 14.93 17.32
C ILE A 17 1.77 14.47 17.83
N LYS A 18 2.67 15.39 18.18
CA LYS A 18 3.97 15.04 18.78
C LYS A 18 3.80 14.23 20.06
N ARG A 19 2.85 14.63 20.91
CA ARG A 19 2.55 13.88 22.15
C ARG A 19 2.01 12.48 21.88
N PHE A 20 1.13 12.32 20.90
CA PHE A 20 0.65 11.01 20.48
C PHE A 20 1.76 10.11 19.96
N LEU A 21 2.71 10.64 19.20
CA LEU A 21 3.85 9.89 18.68
C LEU A 21 4.85 9.46 19.77
N ILE A 22 4.99 10.26 20.82
CA ILE A 22 5.93 10.00 21.94
C ILE A 22 5.27 9.22 23.08
N GLY A 23 3.95 9.28 23.18
CA GLY A 23 3.18 8.84 24.34
C GLY A 23 3.29 7.35 24.69
N GLY A 24 3.74 6.51 23.76
CA GLY A 24 3.81 5.06 23.94
C GLY A 24 2.43 4.39 24.03
N VAL A 25 2.42 3.08 24.24
CA VAL A 25 1.22 2.28 24.50
C VAL A 25 1.09 2.04 25.99
N MET A 26 -0.11 2.20 26.52
CA MET A 26 -0.44 1.61 27.83
C MET A 26 -1.09 0.25 27.57
N GLU A 27 -0.41 -0.83 27.97
CA GLU A 27 -0.93 -2.19 27.95
C GLU A 27 -0.87 -2.73 29.39
N ASP A 28 -1.98 -3.19 29.91
CA ASP A 28 -2.13 -3.69 31.29
C ASP A 28 -1.60 -2.73 32.38
N GLY A 29 -1.79 -1.42 32.19
CA GLY A 29 -1.35 -0.40 33.14
C GLY A 29 0.15 -0.11 33.14
N LYS A 30 0.92 -0.74 32.23
CA LYS A 30 2.36 -0.48 32.04
C LYS A 30 2.57 0.33 30.76
N LYS A 31 3.39 1.39 30.85
CA LYS A 31 3.78 2.20 29.71
C LYS A 31 4.88 1.48 28.95
N LEU A 32 4.59 1.03 27.74
CA LEU A 32 5.59 0.52 26.79
C LEU A 32 6.13 1.70 25.97
N ASN A 33 7.41 1.98 26.10
CA ASN A 33 8.08 2.98 25.27
C ASN A 33 8.35 2.34 23.90
N THR A 34 7.70 2.86 22.85
CA THR A 34 8.03 2.54 21.46
C THR A 34 9.19 3.42 21.03
N GLU A 35 10.38 2.84 20.81
CA GLU A 35 11.56 3.59 20.40
C GLU A 35 11.45 4.15 18.98
N VAL A 36 10.68 3.51 18.09
CA VAL A 36 10.52 3.92 16.68
C VAL A 36 9.09 3.67 16.19
N GLY A 37 8.51 4.66 15.51
CA GLY A 37 7.24 4.53 14.80
C GLY A 37 6.01 5.05 15.55
N THR A 38 4.84 4.82 14.95
CA THR A 38 3.54 5.11 15.58
C THR A 38 3.10 3.93 16.40
N VAL A 39 2.45 4.20 17.52
CA VAL A 39 1.82 3.19 18.38
C VAL A 39 0.91 2.29 17.54
N GLN A 40 1.22 0.98 17.49
CA GLN A 40 0.38 0.01 16.79
C GLN A 40 -0.98 -0.04 17.49
N GLY A 41 -2.08 0.19 16.71
CA GLY A 41 -3.44 0.26 17.27
C GLY A 41 -3.92 1.66 17.68
N GLY A 42 -3.09 2.70 17.60
CA GLY A 42 -3.51 4.08 17.85
C GLY A 42 -4.50 4.58 16.79
N LEU A 43 -5.60 5.23 17.21
CA LEU A 43 -6.64 5.76 16.30
C LEU A 43 -6.09 6.68 15.19
N ILE A 44 -5.06 7.46 15.50
CA ILE A 44 -4.45 8.42 14.56
C ILE A 44 -3.36 7.79 13.68
N SER A 45 -2.83 6.61 14.05
CA SER A 45 -1.72 5.97 13.34
C SER A 45 -1.98 5.73 11.86
N PRO A 46 -3.15 5.23 11.42
CA PRO A 46 -3.42 5.04 9.99
C PRO A 46 -3.45 6.35 9.20
N VAL A 47 -3.94 7.43 9.83
CA VAL A 47 -3.97 8.76 9.20
C VAL A 47 -2.57 9.29 9.02
N LEU A 48 -1.73 9.23 10.07
CA LEU A 48 -0.34 9.69 10.01
C LEU A 48 0.51 8.85 9.04
N ALA A 49 0.28 7.54 8.98
CA ALA A 49 0.93 6.65 8.00
C ALA A 49 0.54 7.05 6.56
N ASN A 50 -0.74 7.34 6.31
CA ASN A 50 -1.18 7.80 5.00
C ASN A 50 -0.60 9.16 4.62
N VAL A 51 -0.53 10.11 5.54
CA VAL A 51 0.15 11.38 5.30
C VAL A 51 1.62 11.16 4.99
N TYR A 52 2.30 10.31 5.74
CA TYR A 52 3.70 9.99 5.51
C TYR A 52 3.94 9.38 4.14
N LEU A 53 3.17 8.37 3.76
CA LEU A 53 3.26 7.71 2.46
C LEU A 53 2.87 8.64 1.30
N HIS A 54 1.97 9.58 1.52
CA HIS A 54 1.65 10.58 0.51
C HIS A 54 2.90 11.37 0.06
N TYR A 55 3.71 11.85 1.01
CA TYR A 55 4.93 12.58 0.67
C TYR A 55 6.09 11.68 0.23
N VAL A 56 6.21 10.50 0.85
CA VAL A 56 7.31 9.58 0.53
C VAL A 56 7.10 8.90 -0.81
N LEU A 57 5.87 8.47 -1.12
CA LEU A 57 5.55 7.64 -2.26
C LEU A 57 4.71 8.36 -3.32
N ASP A 58 3.52 8.90 -2.97
CA ASP A 58 2.58 9.39 -3.98
C ASP A 58 3.13 10.59 -4.75
N THR A 59 3.59 11.63 -4.03
CA THR A 59 4.15 12.83 -4.66
C THR A 59 5.45 12.53 -5.41
N TRP A 60 6.27 11.64 -4.87
CA TRP A 60 7.49 11.20 -5.52
C TRP A 60 7.19 10.41 -6.79
N PHE A 61 6.22 9.50 -6.79
CA PHE A 61 5.78 8.76 -7.98
C PHE A 61 5.37 9.71 -9.11
N VAL A 62 4.53 10.71 -8.80
CA VAL A 62 4.12 11.74 -9.79
C VAL A 62 5.31 12.53 -10.31
N TYR A 63 6.29 12.84 -9.46
CA TYR A 63 7.48 13.57 -9.86
C TYR A 63 8.34 12.78 -10.84
N ILE A 64 8.69 11.53 -10.52
CA ILE A 64 9.57 10.71 -11.36
C ILE A 64 8.89 10.27 -12.65
N SER A 65 7.56 9.98 -12.62
CA SER A 65 6.81 9.58 -13.81
C SER A 65 6.87 10.62 -14.93
N LYS A 66 7.03 11.89 -14.57
CA LYS A 66 7.12 13.00 -15.54
C LYS A 66 8.53 13.31 -16.02
N ARG A 67 9.55 12.85 -15.31
CA ARG A 67 10.95 13.28 -15.54
C ARG A 67 11.87 12.15 -15.95
N GLU A 68 11.68 10.97 -15.36
CA GLU A 68 12.62 9.86 -15.50
C GLU A 68 12.13 8.80 -16.49
N PHE A 69 10.81 8.75 -16.76
CA PHE A 69 10.19 7.72 -17.55
C PHE A 69 9.47 8.28 -18.78
N SER A 70 9.49 7.54 -19.87
CA SER A 70 8.90 7.92 -21.16
C SER A 70 7.53 7.29 -21.39
N GLY A 71 7.27 6.13 -20.79
CA GLY A 71 6.03 5.39 -20.90
C GLY A 71 4.96 5.85 -19.94
N GLU A 72 3.73 5.43 -20.20
CA GLU A 72 2.63 5.65 -19.27
C GLU A 72 2.83 4.85 -17.98
N MET A 73 2.64 5.53 -16.86
CA MET A 73 2.74 4.98 -15.52
C MET A 73 1.53 5.36 -14.69
N TYR A 74 1.00 4.39 -13.95
CA TYR A 74 -0.12 4.61 -13.03
C TYR A 74 0.15 3.92 -11.71
N MET A 75 -0.34 4.49 -10.62
CA MET A 75 -0.27 3.89 -9.29
C MET A 75 -1.63 3.96 -8.61
N VAL A 76 -2.02 2.86 -7.97
CA VAL A 76 -3.16 2.79 -7.07
C VAL A 76 -2.65 2.32 -5.72
N ARG A 77 -2.88 3.12 -4.68
CA ARG A 77 -2.47 2.81 -3.31
C ARG A 77 -3.66 2.80 -2.36
N TYR A 78 -3.66 1.84 -1.46
CA TYR A 78 -4.56 1.76 -0.32
C TYR A 78 -3.73 1.44 0.94
N ALA A 79 -3.58 2.42 1.83
CA ALA A 79 -2.67 2.36 2.96
C ALA A 79 -1.23 2.04 2.52
N ASP A 80 -0.68 0.92 2.96
CA ASP A 80 0.65 0.38 2.60
C ASP A 80 0.63 -0.53 1.36
N ASP A 81 -0.54 -1.03 0.97
CA ASP A 81 -0.69 -1.84 -0.24
C ASP A 81 -0.80 -0.94 -1.49
N PHE A 82 -0.02 -1.23 -2.52
CA PHE A 82 -0.10 -0.49 -3.79
C PHE A 82 0.21 -1.36 -5.00
N VAL A 83 -0.30 -0.94 -6.15
CA VAL A 83 -0.03 -1.53 -7.46
C VAL A 83 0.43 -0.42 -8.39
N CYS A 84 1.58 -0.62 -9.03
CA CYS A 84 2.09 0.25 -10.08
C CYS A 84 1.97 -0.44 -11.43
N MET A 85 1.55 0.30 -12.44
CA MET A 85 1.41 -0.18 -13.81
C MET A 85 2.35 0.61 -14.71
N PHE A 86 3.04 -0.08 -15.60
CA PHE A 86 4.03 0.50 -16.50
C PHE A 86 3.76 0.05 -17.93
N GLN A 87 3.96 0.93 -18.87
CA GLN A 87 3.90 0.61 -20.29
C GLN A 87 5.09 -0.28 -20.71
N TYR A 88 6.27 -0.02 -20.18
CA TYR A 88 7.51 -0.72 -20.50
C TYR A 88 8.07 -1.49 -19.31
N GLU A 89 8.48 -2.74 -19.57
CA GLU A 89 9.04 -3.63 -18.55
C GLU A 89 10.36 -3.10 -17.96
N LYS A 90 11.21 -2.50 -18.79
CA LYS A 90 12.47 -1.89 -18.34
C LYS A 90 12.22 -0.79 -17.30
N GLU A 91 11.22 0.03 -17.53
CA GLU A 91 10.84 1.10 -16.62
C GLU A 91 10.28 0.56 -15.30
N ALA A 92 9.52 -0.55 -15.33
CA ALA A 92 9.09 -1.23 -14.11
C ALA A 92 10.26 -1.74 -13.27
N GLN A 93 11.28 -2.32 -13.92
CA GLN A 93 12.49 -2.80 -13.24
C GLN A 93 13.34 -1.65 -12.67
N GLU A 94 13.47 -0.55 -13.41
CA GLU A 94 14.17 0.65 -12.94
C GLU A 94 13.44 1.31 -11.77
N PHE A 95 12.12 1.49 -11.90
CA PHE A 95 11.28 1.99 -10.81
C PHE A 95 11.42 1.15 -9.53
N TYR A 96 11.46 -0.17 -9.66
CA TYR A 96 11.59 -1.06 -8.50
C TYR A 96 12.87 -0.78 -7.71
N LYS A 97 13.99 -0.55 -8.40
CA LYS A 97 15.28 -0.19 -7.76
C LYS A 97 15.19 1.17 -7.07
N LEU A 98 14.68 2.18 -7.79
CA LEU A 98 14.50 3.53 -7.25
C LEU A 98 13.54 3.56 -6.06
N LEU A 99 12.51 2.71 -6.07
CA LEU A 99 11.56 2.56 -4.97
C LEU A 99 12.24 2.05 -3.69
N ILE A 100 13.06 1.00 -3.80
CA ILE A 100 13.82 0.47 -2.64
C ILE A 100 14.71 1.56 -2.05
N GLU A 101 15.46 2.27 -2.87
CA GLU A 101 16.32 3.37 -2.42
C GLU A 101 15.52 4.49 -1.77
N ARG A 102 14.39 4.84 -2.39
CA ARG A 102 13.49 5.88 -1.86
C ARG A 102 12.94 5.51 -0.50
N LEU A 103 12.41 4.31 -0.34
CA LEU A 103 11.83 3.84 0.93
C LEU A 103 12.91 3.79 2.02
N LYS A 104 14.08 3.24 1.73
CA LYS A 104 15.21 3.17 2.65
C LYS A 104 15.64 4.55 3.14
N LYS A 105 15.66 5.57 2.27
CA LYS A 105 15.97 6.96 2.62
C LYS A 105 15.02 7.54 3.67
N PHE A 106 13.79 7.03 3.74
CA PHE A 106 12.76 7.45 4.69
C PHE A 106 12.53 6.44 5.83
N GLY A 107 13.45 5.50 6.03
CA GLY A 107 13.36 4.51 7.10
C GLY A 107 12.22 3.50 6.90
N LEU A 108 11.83 3.26 5.65
CA LEU A 108 10.84 2.25 5.27
C LEU A 108 11.51 1.12 4.49
N GLU A 109 10.94 -0.06 4.61
CA GLU A 109 11.39 -1.25 3.88
C GLU A 109 10.27 -1.77 2.98
N LEU A 110 10.65 -2.25 1.80
CA LEU A 110 9.75 -2.95 0.92
C LEU A 110 9.67 -4.43 1.34
N ALA A 111 8.46 -4.96 1.50
CA ALA A 111 8.26 -6.39 1.73
C ALA A 111 8.55 -7.17 0.43
N GLU A 112 9.81 -7.53 0.21
CA GLU A 112 10.27 -8.17 -1.04
C GLU A 112 9.59 -9.52 -1.29
N ASP A 113 9.27 -10.26 -0.23
CA ASP A 113 8.52 -11.53 -0.28
C ASP A 113 7.09 -11.37 -0.83
N LYS A 114 6.53 -10.17 -0.75
CA LYS A 114 5.18 -9.83 -1.24
C LYS A 114 5.20 -8.97 -2.50
N SER A 115 6.35 -8.43 -2.86
CA SER A 115 6.52 -7.52 -3.99
C SER A 115 7.06 -8.25 -5.20
N ARG A 116 6.45 -8.06 -6.35
CA ARG A 116 6.92 -8.68 -7.59
C ARG A 116 6.59 -7.85 -8.81
N ILE A 117 7.45 -7.93 -9.81
CA ILE A 117 7.17 -7.44 -11.16
C ILE A 117 6.60 -8.61 -11.96
N MET A 118 5.53 -8.36 -12.71
CA MET A 118 4.91 -9.39 -13.52
C MET A 118 4.38 -8.83 -14.83
N PRO A 119 4.44 -9.59 -15.94
CA PRO A 119 3.81 -9.17 -17.18
C PRO A 119 2.28 -9.26 -17.03
N PHE A 120 1.60 -8.16 -17.29
CA PHE A 120 0.14 -8.08 -17.18
C PHE A 120 -0.41 -7.18 -18.28
N GLY A 121 -1.58 -7.51 -18.82
CA GLY A 121 -2.25 -6.67 -19.81
C GLY A 121 -2.54 -7.38 -21.14
N ARG A 122 -3.20 -6.64 -22.04
CA ARG A 122 -3.79 -7.14 -23.28
C ARG A 122 -2.80 -7.87 -24.19
N TYR A 123 -1.59 -7.37 -24.31
CA TYR A 123 -0.61 -7.84 -25.30
C TYR A 123 0.37 -8.88 -24.76
N LYS A 124 0.35 -9.16 -23.47
CA LYS A 124 1.29 -10.10 -22.86
C LYS A 124 0.81 -11.55 -22.88
N GLY A 125 -0.48 -11.81 -23.14
CA GLY A 125 -1.04 -13.17 -23.28
C GLY A 125 -0.87 -14.08 -22.06
N THR A 126 -0.54 -13.52 -20.90
CA THR A 126 -0.18 -14.29 -19.72
C THR A 126 -1.41 -14.70 -18.93
N LYS A 127 -1.33 -15.86 -18.26
CA LYS A 127 -2.30 -16.32 -17.26
C LYS A 127 -2.02 -15.74 -15.86
N GLU A 128 -1.12 -14.78 -15.78
CA GLU A 128 -0.74 -14.16 -14.51
C GLU A 128 -1.91 -13.44 -13.84
N SER A 129 -1.90 -13.48 -12.53
CA SER A 129 -2.90 -12.84 -11.70
C SER A 129 -2.26 -12.33 -10.42
N PHE A 130 -2.84 -11.30 -9.81
CA PHE A 130 -2.39 -10.76 -8.53
C PHE A 130 -3.56 -10.49 -7.61
N ASP A 131 -3.30 -10.60 -6.32
CA ASP A 131 -4.27 -10.26 -5.28
C ASP A 131 -4.06 -8.81 -4.83
N PHE A 132 -5.16 -8.03 -4.82
CA PHE A 132 -5.19 -6.67 -4.30
C PHE A 132 -6.53 -6.40 -3.62
N LEU A 133 -6.50 -5.88 -2.41
CA LEU A 133 -7.67 -5.56 -1.58
C LEU A 133 -8.68 -6.72 -1.41
N GLY A 134 -8.16 -7.94 -1.36
CA GLY A 134 -8.98 -9.15 -1.18
C GLY A 134 -9.64 -9.67 -2.44
N PHE A 135 -9.24 -9.15 -3.61
CA PHE A 135 -9.64 -9.63 -4.92
C PHE A 135 -8.43 -10.12 -5.71
N THR A 136 -8.62 -11.20 -6.46
CA THR A 136 -7.66 -11.66 -7.46
C THR A 136 -8.01 -11.02 -8.80
N HIS A 137 -7.11 -10.23 -9.36
CA HIS A 137 -7.22 -9.59 -10.68
C HIS A 137 -6.52 -10.45 -11.72
N TYR A 138 -7.15 -10.64 -12.89
CA TYR A 138 -6.63 -11.48 -13.96
C TYR A 138 -7.05 -11.00 -15.35
N ASN A 139 -6.27 -11.34 -16.36
CA ASN A 139 -6.57 -11.03 -17.75
C ASN A 139 -7.75 -11.87 -18.24
N GLY A 140 -8.73 -11.26 -18.89
CA GLY A 140 -9.90 -11.93 -19.40
C GLY A 140 -10.53 -11.25 -20.61
N LYS A 141 -11.72 -11.72 -20.97
CA LYS A 141 -12.53 -11.14 -22.05
C LYS A 141 -13.91 -10.81 -21.55
N SER A 142 -14.45 -9.70 -22.00
CA SER A 142 -15.85 -9.32 -21.78
C SER A 142 -16.80 -10.26 -22.54
N HIS A 143 -18.10 -10.14 -22.28
CA HIS A 143 -19.13 -10.87 -23.03
C HIS A 143 -19.02 -10.65 -24.56
N TRP A 144 -18.57 -9.49 -25.01
CA TRP A 144 -18.34 -9.16 -26.42
C TRP A 144 -16.95 -9.56 -26.96
N GLY A 145 -16.21 -10.41 -26.25
CA GLY A 145 -14.87 -10.88 -26.66
C GLY A 145 -13.74 -9.86 -26.55
N LYS A 146 -14.02 -8.63 -26.10
CA LYS A 146 -13.00 -7.61 -25.89
C LYS A 146 -12.19 -7.89 -24.65
N TYR A 147 -10.88 -7.60 -24.69
CA TYR A 147 -10.02 -7.70 -23.54
C TYR A 147 -10.54 -6.84 -22.36
N CYS A 148 -10.51 -7.39 -21.17
CA CYS A 148 -10.75 -6.66 -19.92
C CYS A 148 -10.02 -7.32 -18.77
N VAL A 149 -9.75 -6.56 -17.74
CA VAL A 149 -9.28 -7.07 -16.45
C VAL A 149 -10.51 -7.50 -15.66
N LEU A 150 -10.54 -8.76 -15.29
CA LEU A 150 -11.57 -9.36 -14.44
C LEU A 150 -11.07 -9.47 -13.01
N HIS A 151 -11.98 -9.51 -12.06
CA HIS A 151 -11.67 -9.74 -10.66
C HIS A 151 -12.61 -10.78 -10.04
N ARG A 152 -12.11 -11.49 -9.05
CA ARG A 152 -12.87 -12.43 -8.22
C ARG A 152 -12.38 -12.35 -6.78
N THR A 153 -13.20 -12.74 -5.81
CA THR A 153 -12.75 -12.82 -4.41
C THR A 153 -11.53 -13.74 -4.31
N SER A 154 -10.47 -13.27 -3.64
CA SER A 154 -9.26 -14.07 -3.48
C SER A 154 -9.54 -15.37 -2.71
N LYS A 155 -8.82 -16.44 -3.08
CA LYS A 155 -8.98 -17.76 -2.44
C LYS A 155 -8.78 -17.69 -0.93
N LYS A 156 -7.82 -16.90 -0.48
CA LYS A 156 -7.52 -16.69 0.95
C LYS A 156 -8.73 -16.10 1.69
N LYS A 157 -9.29 -14.99 1.16
CA LYS A 157 -10.44 -14.31 1.76
C LYS A 157 -11.70 -15.19 1.74
N LEU A 158 -11.92 -15.92 0.65
CA LEU A 158 -13.03 -16.86 0.54
C LEU A 158 -12.93 -18.00 1.57
N LYS A 159 -11.73 -18.59 1.74
CA LYS A 159 -11.46 -19.62 2.74
C LYS A 159 -11.73 -19.11 4.16
N GLN A 160 -11.25 -17.91 4.47
CA GLN A 160 -11.45 -17.27 5.77
C GLN A 160 -12.95 -17.07 6.06
N LYS A 161 -13.69 -16.47 5.13
CA LYS A 161 -15.15 -16.25 5.28
C LYS A 161 -15.91 -17.57 5.48
N ARG A 162 -15.54 -18.63 4.73
CA ARG A 162 -16.14 -19.95 4.91
C ARG A 162 -15.87 -20.55 6.30
N GLN A 163 -14.67 -20.35 6.83
CA GLN A 163 -14.33 -20.81 8.18
C GLN A 163 -15.12 -20.06 9.24
N THR A 164 -15.19 -18.73 9.12
CA THR A 164 -16.00 -17.91 10.05
C THR A 164 -17.49 -18.31 10.02
N ALA A 165 -18.05 -18.49 8.82
CA ALA A 165 -19.44 -18.93 8.70
C ALA A 165 -19.68 -20.33 9.31
N LYS A 166 -18.76 -21.27 9.10
CA LYS A 166 -18.84 -22.61 9.72
C LYS A 166 -18.75 -22.56 11.24
N GLN A 167 -17.89 -21.70 11.77
CA GLN A 167 -17.75 -21.51 13.21
C GLN A 167 -19.04 -20.93 13.78
N TRP A 168 -19.56 -19.86 13.18
CA TRP A 168 -20.81 -19.24 13.60
C TRP A 168 -21.99 -20.25 13.63
N LEU A 169 -22.12 -21.09 12.56
CA LEU A 169 -23.17 -22.14 12.50
C LEU A 169 -22.99 -23.26 13.53
N ARG A 170 -21.83 -23.43 14.15
CA ARG A 170 -21.61 -24.41 15.22
C ARG A 170 -21.92 -23.85 16.60
N GLU A 171 -21.84 -22.54 16.74
CA GLU A 171 -22.05 -21.83 18.00
C GLU A 171 -23.52 -21.40 18.19
N HIS A 172 -24.35 -21.46 17.12
CA HIS A 172 -25.78 -21.13 17.08
C HIS A 172 -26.59 -22.27 16.48
#